data_4eb00e49ebf9dc68c67cdb20240fe46e
#
_entry.id   4eb00e49ebf9dc68c67cdb20240fe46e
#
_cell.length_a   1.000
_cell.length_b   1.000
_cell.length_c   1.000
_cell.angle_alpha   90.00
_cell.angle_beta   90.00
_cell.angle_gamma   90.00
#
_symmetry.space_group_name_H-M   'P 1'
#
loop_
_entity.id
_entity.type
_entity.pdbx_description
1 polymer ?
#
loop_
_entity_poly.entity_id
_entity_poly.type
_entity_poly.pdbx_seq_one_letter_code
_entity_poly.pdbx_strand_id
1 'polypeptide(L)'
;MKNTLLTVSLLSAAAALSAQSAGSPKMSYDFIRAGYVQGEEIKGLAVSGTALLGEHVLIGGSYQDLTARNLDDVDGEASTFNLGARFGVGSGDIIVGASYGQLQGAGFDGATAVAVAANVTSLGIAYRHSFNETWEAFVSYDRVRTEYAAGSYDLSTGLALGTADSQSDNQFGVAVRCNVTKEIDVTVGYAWVDGDGAFSLSAGYNF
;
A
#
# COMPACT_ATOMS: atom_id res chain seq x y z
N MET A 1 -1.24 -19.64 -1.07
CA MET A 1 -0.85 -18.71 -2.16
C MET A 1 -1.90 -17.64 -2.49
N LYS A 2 -3.22 -17.91 -2.52
CA LYS A 2 -4.22 -16.85 -2.79
C LYS A 2 -4.17 -15.70 -1.77
N ASN A 3 -4.00 -16.01 -0.49
CA ASN A 3 -3.99 -15.02 0.60
C ASN A 3 -2.73 -14.15 0.59
N THR A 4 -1.56 -14.68 0.20
CA THR A 4 -0.30 -13.93 0.11
C THR A 4 -0.40 -12.76 -0.89
N LEU A 5 -1.05 -12.99 -2.03
CA LEU A 5 -1.25 -11.96 -3.06
C LEU A 5 -2.21 -10.87 -2.62
N LEU A 6 -3.26 -11.24 -1.87
CA LEU A 6 -4.20 -10.30 -1.25
C LEU A 6 -3.50 -9.37 -0.27
N THR A 7 -2.62 -9.89 0.57
CA THR A 7 -1.89 -9.09 1.55
C THR A 7 -0.95 -8.07 0.89
N VAL A 8 -0.39 -8.38 -0.26
CA VAL A 8 0.46 -7.43 -1.01
C VAL A 8 -0.36 -6.30 -1.63
N SER A 9 -1.54 -6.59 -2.15
CA SER A 9 -2.44 -5.54 -2.65
C SER A 9 -2.90 -4.58 -1.55
N LEU A 10 -3.11 -5.09 -0.33
CA LEU A 10 -3.36 -4.30 0.89
C LEU A 10 -2.29 -3.25 1.14
N LEU A 11 -1.04 -3.63 1.05
CA LEU A 11 0.08 -2.75 1.39
C LEU A 11 0.26 -1.63 0.36
N SER A 12 0.03 -1.91 -0.91
CA SER A 12 0.13 -0.91 -1.97
C SER A 12 -0.90 0.21 -1.80
N ALA A 13 -2.14 -0.11 -1.48
CA ALA A 13 -3.19 0.87 -1.29
C ALA A 13 -3.04 1.62 0.05
N ALA A 14 -2.64 0.94 1.15
CA ALA A 14 -2.39 1.60 2.42
C ALA A 14 -1.22 2.60 2.34
N ALA A 15 -0.16 2.28 1.60
CA ALA A 15 0.93 3.22 1.35
C ALA A 15 0.47 4.44 0.52
N ALA A 16 -0.43 4.24 -0.43
CA ALA A 16 -1.00 5.31 -1.25
C ALA A 16 -1.89 6.26 -0.44
N LEU A 17 -2.68 5.73 0.47
CA LEU A 17 -3.65 6.49 1.26
C LEU A 17 -3.02 7.26 2.42
N SER A 18 -1.88 6.81 2.94
CA SER A 18 -1.13 7.59 3.92
C SER A 18 -0.57 8.90 3.34
N ALA A 19 -0.73 9.09 2.06
CA ALA A 19 -0.13 10.15 1.26
C ALA A 19 -0.88 11.45 1.21
N GLN A 20 -1.92 11.74 2.00
CA GLN A 20 -2.78 12.82 1.55
C GLN A 20 -3.26 13.76 2.63
N SER A 21 -3.14 15.05 2.38
CA SER A 21 -3.78 16.08 3.16
C SER A 21 -3.84 17.47 2.57
N ALA A 22 -4.91 18.18 2.76
CA ALA A 22 -5.08 19.57 3.16
C ALA A 22 -6.53 19.98 3.27
N GLY A 23 -6.82 20.66 4.25
CA GLY A 23 -8.02 21.42 4.58
C GLY A 23 -7.74 22.38 5.73
N SER A 24 -6.52 22.35 6.26
CA SER A 24 -6.03 23.31 7.23
C SER A 24 -4.83 24.07 6.67
N PRO A 25 -4.63 25.34 7.03
CA PRO A 25 -3.64 26.20 6.38
C PRO A 25 -2.17 25.81 6.55
N LYS A 26 -1.86 24.62 7.03
CA LYS A 26 -0.48 24.21 7.34
C LYS A 26 -0.10 22.78 6.94
N MET A 27 -0.91 22.06 6.16
CA MET A 27 -0.60 20.68 5.82
C MET A 27 -0.03 20.55 4.42
N SER A 28 1.21 20.04 4.32
CA SER A 28 1.84 19.76 3.05
C SER A 28 1.30 18.46 2.43
N TYR A 29 1.11 18.45 1.11
CA TYR A 29 0.88 17.25 0.30
C TYR A 29 2.16 16.74 -0.33
N ASP A 30 3.18 17.56 -0.27
CA ASP A 30 4.47 17.26 -0.83
C ASP A 30 5.30 16.59 0.25
N PHE A 31 5.49 15.26 0.14
CA PHE A 31 6.27 14.53 1.12
C PHE A 31 6.92 13.28 0.52
N ILE A 32 7.94 12.81 1.20
CA ILE A 32 8.53 11.49 1.07
C ILE A 32 8.42 10.78 2.41
N ARG A 33 8.09 9.49 2.38
CA ARG A 33 7.90 8.68 3.57
C ARG A 33 8.60 7.33 3.42
N ALA A 34 9.24 6.87 4.48
CA ALA A 34 9.78 5.53 4.58
C ALA A 34 9.15 4.80 5.78
N GLY A 35 8.94 3.50 5.65
CA GLY A 35 8.27 2.74 6.70
C GLY A 35 8.45 1.25 6.60
N TYR A 36 7.86 0.57 7.57
CA TYR A 36 7.78 -0.87 7.67
C TYR A 36 6.33 -1.31 7.54
N VAL A 37 6.12 -2.41 6.87
CA VAL A 37 4.82 -3.03 6.64
C VAL A 37 4.86 -4.48 7.07
N GLN A 38 3.75 -4.95 7.66
CA GLN A 38 3.63 -6.32 8.11
C GLN A 38 2.19 -6.81 7.99
N GLY A 39 1.99 -7.81 7.17
CA GLY A 39 0.78 -8.63 7.08
C GLY A 39 0.98 -9.99 7.73
N GLU A 40 0.01 -10.88 7.56
CA GLU A 40 0.09 -12.25 8.07
C GLU A 40 1.21 -13.04 7.38
N GLU A 41 1.31 -12.93 6.09
CA GLU A 41 2.22 -13.74 5.27
C GLU A 41 3.44 -12.99 4.74
N ILE A 42 3.47 -11.66 4.84
CA ILE A 42 4.56 -10.83 4.33
C ILE A 42 4.96 -9.75 5.32
N LYS A 43 6.21 -9.30 5.18
CA LYS A 43 6.77 -8.13 5.86
C LYS A 43 7.76 -7.44 4.94
N GLY A 44 8.05 -6.16 5.19
CA GLY A 44 9.06 -5.49 4.39
C GLY A 44 9.19 -4.00 4.65
N LEU A 45 10.04 -3.37 3.86
CA LEU A 45 10.26 -1.93 3.87
C LEU A 45 9.48 -1.28 2.73
N ALA A 46 9.00 -0.07 2.96
CA ALA A 46 8.28 0.71 1.97
C ALA A 46 8.82 2.14 1.90
N VAL A 47 8.89 2.68 0.69
CA VAL A 47 9.12 4.10 0.45
C VAL A 47 7.97 4.63 -0.40
N SER A 48 7.43 5.78 -0.05
CA SER A 48 6.34 6.42 -0.82
C SER A 48 6.55 7.92 -0.90
N GLY A 49 5.96 8.53 -1.91
CA GLY A 49 5.95 9.97 -2.08
C GLY A 49 4.69 10.43 -2.77
N THR A 50 4.28 11.65 -2.48
CA THR A 50 3.14 12.31 -3.11
C THR A 50 3.46 13.78 -3.35
N ALA A 51 2.90 14.32 -4.41
CA ALA A 51 2.92 15.74 -4.73
C ALA A 51 1.52 16.23 -5.09
N LEU A 52 1.22 17.48 -4.69
CA LEU A 52 0.01 18.18 -5.08
C LEU A 52 0.27 19.04 -6.31
N LEU A 53 -0.47 18.80 -7.37
CA LEU A 53 -0.46 19.62 -8.57
C LEU A 53 -1.63 20.59 -8.56
N GLY A 54 -1.33 21.87 -8.41
CA GLY A 54 -2.34 22.90 -8.20
C GLY A 54 -3.05 22.74 -6.87
N GLU A 55 -4.38 22.86 -6.83
CA GLU A 55 -5.16 22.83 -5.58
C GLU A 55 -5.85 21.48 -5.33
N HIS A 56 -5.95 20.62 -6.34
CA HIS A 56 -6.83 19.46 -6.26
C HIS A 56 -6.20 18.14 -6.70
N VAL A 57 -5.21 18.15 -7.60
CA VAL A 57 -4.70 16.92 -8.21
C VAL A 57 -3.53 16.37 -7.40
N LEU A 58 -3.64 15.11 -7.01
CA LEU A 58 -2.62 14.39 -6.28
C LEU A 58 -1.98 13.35 -7.19
N ILE A 59 -0.64 13.36 -7.24
CA ILE A 59 0.13 12.30 -7.88
C ILE A 59 1.07 11.69 -6.86
N GLY A 60 1.29 10.39 -6.95
CA GLY A 60 2.18 9.72 -6.00
C GLY A 60 2.60 8.34 -6.48
N GLY A 61 3.44 7.73 -5.68
CA GLY A 61 3.88 6.36 -5.91
C GLY A 61 4.54 5.77 -4.69
N SER A 62 4.71 4.46 -4.72
CA SER A 62 5.44 3.73 -3.69
C SER A 62 6.25 2.59 -4.28
N TYR A 63 7.30 2.22 -3.56
CA TYR A 63 8.09 1.02 -3.77
C TYR A 63 8.19 0.26 -2.46
N GLN A 64 8.11 -1.07 -2.52
CA GLN A 64 8.18 -1.94 -1.37
C GLN A 64 9.12 -3.10 -1.69
N ASP A 65 9.97 -3.42 -0.71
CA ASP A 65 10.82 -4.59 -0.69
C ASP A 65 10.24 -5.55 0.37
N LEU A 66 9.80 -6.71 -0.05
CA LEU A 66 8.93 -7.60 0.70
C LEU A 66 9.58 -8.98 0.83
N THR A 67 9.40 -9.60 1.99
CA THR A 67 9.80 -10.98 2.26
C THR A 67 8.59 -11.77 2.73
N ALA A 68 8.39 -12.97 2.23
CA ALA A 68 7.38 -13.89 2.71
C ALA A 68 7.75 -14.37 4.12
N ARG A 69 6.75 -14.52 5.00
CA ARG A 69 6.97 -14.94 6.39
C ARG A 69 6.89 -16.46 6.57
N ASN A 70 6.14 -17.11 5.70
CA ASN A 70 5.79 -18.53 5.82
C ASN A 70 6.50 -19.39 4.76
N LEU A 71 7.33 -18.79 3.93
CA LEU A 71 8.15 -19.46 2.92
C LEU A 71 9.60 -19.09 3.16
N ASP A 72 10.48 -20.07 3.16
CA ASP A 72 11.92 -19.82 3.26
C ASP A 72 12.42 -19.24 1.93
N ASP A 73 13.23 -18.17 2.02
CA ASP A 73 13.92 -17.56 0.87
C ASP A 73 13.02 -17.11 -0.30
N VAL A 74 11.81 -16.59 -0.02
CA VAL A 74 10.95 -15.95 -1.03
C VAL A 74 10.89 -14.46 -0.78
N ASP A 75 11.50 -13.72 -1.69
CA ASP A 75 11.51 -12.25 -1.70
C ASP A 75 10.67 -11.71 -2.85
N GLY A 76 10.20 -10.49 -2.70
CA GLY A 76 9.42 -9.81 -3.70
C GLY A 76 9.53 -8.30 -3.61
N GLU A 77 9.13 -7.65 -4.68
CA GLU A 77 9.04 -6.21 -4.76
C GLU A 77 7.68 -5.79 -5.31
N ALA A 78 7.20 -4.65 -4.83
CA ALA A 78 6.00 -4.04 -5.36
C ALA A 78 6.21 -2.56 -5.63
N SER A 79 5.66 -2.09 -6.74
CA SER A 79 5.64 -0.68 -7.09
C SER A 79 4.22 -0.23 -7.41
N THR A 80 3.87 1.00 -7.02
CA THR A 80 2.56 1.58 -7.35
C THR A 80 2.70 3.00 -7.82
N PHE A 81 1.78 3.39 -8.69
CA PHE A 81 1.51 4.76 -9.10
C PHE A 81 0.09 5.14 -8.70
N ASN A 82 -0.11 6.36 -8.21
CA ASN A 82 -1.39 6.85 -7.71
C ASN A 82 -1.74 8.17 -8.35
N LEU A 83 -3.00 8.33 -8.70
CA LEU A 83 -3.59 9.57 -9.18
C LEU A 83 -4.88 9.83 -8.42
N GLY A 84 -5.07 11.02 -7.89
CA GLY A 84 -6.26 11.37 -7.12
C GLY A 84 -6.68 12.82 -7.26
N ALA A 85 -7.87 13.09 -6.75
CA ALA A 85 -8.38 14.43 -6.58
C ALA A 85 -8.87 14.63 -5.15
N ARG A 86 -8.58 15.79 -4.57
CA ARG A 86 -8.99 16.15 -3.22
C ARG A 86 -10.02 17.26 -3.21
N PHE A 87 -10.88 17.24 -2.21
CA PHE A 87 -11.92 18.23 -1.98
C PHE A 87 -12.00 18.55 -0.49
N GLY A 88 -11.72 19.80 -0.10
CA GLY A 88 -11.78 20.24 1.29
C GLY A 88 -13.22 20.24 1.82
N VAL A 89 -13.44 19.67 3.00
CA VAL A 89 -14.75 19.60 3.68
C VAL A 89 -14.55 19.88 5.17
N GLY A 90 -14.81 21.10 5.59
CA GLY A 90 -14.63 21.50 6.98
C GLY A 90 -13.17 21.44 7.43
N SER A 91 -12.88 20.68 8.49
CA SER A 91 -11.53 20.42 8.98
C SER A 91 -10.88 19.17 8.36
N GLY A 92 -11.42 18.67 7.27
CA GLY A 92 -10.94 17.48 6.60
C GLY A 92 -11.01 17.59 5.08
N ASP A 93 -10.57 16.51 4.43
CA ASP A 93 -10.58 16.34 2.98
C ASP A 93 -11.21 15.02 2.57
N ILE A 94 -12.01 15.07 1.53
CA ILE A 94 -12.43 13.89 0.78
C ILE A 94 -11.45 13.73 -0.39
N ILE A 95 -10.95 12.53 -0.59
CA ILE A 95 -10.03 12.19 -1.67
C ILE A 95 -10.63 11.03 -2.44
N VAL A 96 -10.66 11.19 -3.76
CA VAL A 96 -11.04 10.11 -4.69
C VAL A 96 -9.84 9.82 -5.55
N GLY A 97 -9.46 8.56 -5.68
CA GLY A 97 -8.26 8.22 -6.41
C GLY A 97 -8.30 6.83 -7.03
N ALA A 98 -7.37 6.63 -7.96
CA ALA A 98 -7.09 5.36 -8.58
C ALA A 98 -5.60 5.04 -8.45
N SER A 99 -5.27 3.76 -8.37
CA SER A 99 -3.89 3.29 -8.40
C SER A 99 -3.68 2.18 -9.42
N TYR A 100 -2.45 2.09 -9.89
CA TYR A 100 -1.95 0.95 -10.64
C TYR A 100 -0.64 0.50 -10.00
N GLY A 101 -0.50 -0.79 -9.75
CA GLY A 101 0.69 -1.38 -9.16
C GLY A 101 1.09 -2.68 -9.83
N GLN A 102 2.35 -3.02 -9.65
CA GLN A 102 2.92 -4.29 -10.05
C GLN A 102 3.63 -4.91 -8.86
N LEU A 103 3.47 -6.22 -8.73
CA LEU A 103 4.18 -7.05 -7.78
C LEU A 103 4.92 -8.13 -8.55
N GLN A 104 6.12 -8.44 -8.12
CA GLN A 104 6.84 -9.65 -8.53
C GLN A 104 7.61 -10.22 -7.35
N GLY A 105 7.73 -11.53 -7.32
CA GLY A 105 8.48 -12.23 -6.29
C GLY A 105 8.94 -13.59 -6.78
N ALA A 106 10.06 -14.05 -6.26
CA ALA A 106 10.61 -15.35 -6.56
C ALA A 106 11.45 -15.86 -5.39
N GLY A 107 11.65 -17.16 -5.34
CA GLY A 107 12.50 -17.77 -4.33
C GLY A 107 12.35 -19.29 -4.29
N PHE A 108 12.68 -19.86 -3.16
CA PHE A 108 12.60 -21.30 -2.93
C PHE A 108 11.79 -21.64 -1.70
N ASP A 109 10.98 -22.67 -1.81
CA ASP A 109 10.32 -23.34 -0.69
C ASP A 109 10.86 -24.78 -0.65
N GLY A 110 11.90 -25.00 0.14
CA GLY A 110 12.65 -26.24 0.16
C GLY A 110 13.28 -26.53 -1.21
N ALA A 111 12.88 -27.63 -1.86
CA ALA A 111 13.33 -28.02 -3.20
C ALA A 111 12.48 -27.44 -4.34
N THR A 112 11.52 -26.59 -4.05
CA THR A 112 10.59 -26.03 -5.03
C THR A 112 10.93 -24.57 -5.32
N ALA A 113 11.30 -24.25 -6.56
CA ALA A 113 11.38 -22.87 -7.01
C ALA A 113 9.98 -22.30 -7.22
N VAL A 114 9.72 -21.13 -6.70
CA VAL A 114 8.42 -20.44 -6.81
C VAL A 114 8.62 -19.05 -7.42
N ALA A 115 7.64 -18.61 -8.23
CA ALA A 115 7.61 -17.26 -8.76
C ALA A 115 6.16 -16.76 -8.82
N VAL A 116 5.99 -15.47 -8.61
CA VAL A 116 4.70 -14.79 -8.67
C VAL A 116 4.86 -13.44 -9.35
N ALA A 117 3.88 -13.07 -10.16
CA ALA A 117 3.73 -11.72 -10.70
C ALA A 117 2.26 -11.32 -10.62
N ALA A 118 2.00 -10.06 -10.28
CA ALA A 118 0.64 -9.54 -10.26
C ALA A 118 0.58 -8.08 -10.73
N ASN A 119 -0.53 -7.73 -11.39
CA ASN A 119 -0.93 -6.36 -11.60
C ASN A 119 -2.10 -6.04 -10.66
N VAL A 120 -2.02 -4.90 -10.02
CA VAL A 120 -3.03 -4.44 -9.06
C VAL A 120 -3.58 -3.12 -9.52
N THR A 121 -4.89 -3.01 -9.62
CA THR A 121 -5.59 -1.75 -9.87
C THR A 121 -6.55 -1.46 -8.73
N SER A 122 -6.66 -0.22 -8.31
CA SER A 122 -7.68 0.17 -7.34
C SER A 122 -8.40 1.45 -7.74
N LEU A 123 -9.62 1.57 -7.23
CA LEU A 123 -10.40 2.78 -7.24
C LEU A 123 -10.97 2.97 -5.83
N GLY A 124 -10.76 4.15 -5.24
CA GLY A 124 -11.13 4.34 -3.85
C GLY A 124 -11.50 5.76 -3.47
N ILE A 125 -11.99 5.84 -2.26
CA ILE A 125 -12.32 7.08 -1.58
C ILE A 125 -11.71 7.06 -0.18
N ALA A 126 -11.17 8.19 0.25
CA ALA A 126 -10.68 8.38 1.60
C ALA A 126 -11.22 9.67 2.20
N TYR A 127 -11.36 9.66 3.52
CA TYR A 127 -11.60 10.86 4.30
C TYR A 127 -10.46 11.02 5.31
N ARG A 128 -9.92 12.21 5.34
CA ARG A 128 -8.93 12.64 6.31
C ARG A 128 -9.52 13.73 7.18
N HIS A 129 -9.27 13.63 8.47
CA HIS A 129 -9.67 14.61 9.47
C HIS A 129 -8.46 15.12 10.23
N SER A 130 -8.33 16.44 10.33
CA SER A 130 -7.36 17.08 11.21
C SER A 130 -8.02 17.48 12.51
N PHE A 131 -7.63 16.85 13.61
CA PHE A 131 -8.10 17.22 14.95
C PHE A 131 -7.45 18.52 15.45
N ASN A 132 -6.16 18.69 15.11
CA ASN A 132 -5.35 19.85 15.43
C ASN A 132 -4.07 19.86 14.58
N GLU A 133 -3.12 20.75 14.87
CA GLU A 133 -1.85 20.85 14.13
C GLU A 133 -0.96 19.61 14.28
N THR A 134 -1.17 18.78 15.31
CA THR A 134 -0.34 17.61 15.62
C THR A 134 -0.98 16.31 15.17
N TRP A 135 -2.30 16.16 15.24
CA TRP A 135 -2.97 14.89 15.07
C TRP A 135 -3.97 14.87 13.92
N GLU A 136 -3.91 13.83 13.14
CA GLU A 136 -4.78 13.56 12.02
C GLU A 136 -5.18 12.10 11.97
N ALA A 137 -6.38 11.82 11.45
CA ALA A 137 -6.83 10.46 11.18
C ALA A 137 -7.28 10.32 9.73
N PHE A 138 -7.18 9.11 9.22
CA PHE A 138 -7.57 8.72 7.88
C PHE A 138 -8.46 7.50 7.96
N VAL A 139 -9.48 7.47 7.11
CA VAL A 139 -10.25 6.26 6.80
C VAL A 139 -10.37 6.15 5.29
N SER A 140 -10.32 4.94 4.78
CA SER A 140 -10.42 4.70 3.36
C SER A 140 -11.24 3.46 3.03
N TYR A 141 -11.76 3.46 1.82
CA TYR A 141 -12.38 2.32 1.18
C TYR A 141 -11.92 2.28 -0.27
N ASP A 142 -11.44 1.11 -0.69
CA ASP A 142 -10.95 0.86 -2.04
C ASP A 142 -11.58 -0.40 -2.60
N ARG A 143 -11.94 -0.37 -3.87
CA ARG A 143 -12.19 -1.56 -4.67
C ARG A 143 -10.90 -1.92 -5.39
N VAL A 144 -10.35 -3.07 -5.06
CA VAL A 144 -9.08 -3.56 -5.57
C VAL A 144 -9.33 -4.72 -6.53
N ARG A 145 -8.65 -4.72 -7.67
CA ARG A 145 -8.59 -5.84 -8.60
C ARG A 145 -7.14 -6.27 -8.77
N THR A 146 -6.89 -7.54 -8.51
CA THR A 146 -5.58 -8.17 -8.67
C THR A 146 -5.67 -9.21 -9.79
N GLU A 147 -4.79 -9.10 -10.78
CA GLU A 147 -4.57 -10.09 -11.83
C GLU A 147 -3.19 -10.70 -11.58
N TYR A 148 -3.12 -11.99 -11.32
CA TYR A 148 -1.87 -12.64 -10.94
C TYR A 148 -1.58 -13.88 -11.76
N ALA A 149 -0.28 -14.16 -11.89
CA ALA A 149 0.26 -15.42 -12.39
C ALA A 149 1.28 -15.94 -11.36
N ALA A 150 1.19 -17.22 -11.06
CA ALA A 150 2.13 -17.88 -10.16
C ALA A 150 2.59 -19.19 -10.79
N GLY A 151 3.86 -19.54 -10.58
CA GLY A 151 4.46 -20.77 -11.06
C GLY A 151 5.33 -21.41 -9.99
N SER A 152 5.43 -22.73 -10.04
CA SER A 152 6.37 -23.49 -9.22
C SER A 152 7.04 -24.57 -10.05
N TYR A 153 8.30 -24.88 -9.71
CA TYR A 153 9.09 -25.94 -10.31
C TYR A 153 9.79 -26.77 -9.24
N ASP A 154 9.44 -28.04 -9.15
CA ASP A 154 10.05 -28.98 -8.20
C ASP A 154 11.36 -29.53 -8.81
N LEU A 155 12.46 -29.18 -8.18
CA LEU A 155 13.81 -29.58 -8.61
C LEU A 155 14.06 -31.08 -8.48
N SER A 156 13.34 -31.77 -7.60
CA SER A 156 13.51 -33.21 -7.35
C SER A 156 12.79 -34.09 -8.36
N THR A 157 11.61 -33.65 -8.80
CA THR A 157 10.75 -34.42 -9.73
C THR A 157 10.75 -33.86 -11.15
N GLY A 158 11.22 -32.64 -11.35
CA GLY A 158 11.16 -31.92 -12.61
C GLY A 158 9.75 -31.45 -12.99
N LEU A 159 8.80 -31.47 -12.05
CA LEU A 159 7.41 -31.08 -12.31
C LEU A 159 7.25 -29.55 -12.26
N ALA A 160 6.68 -28.97 -13.31
CA ALA A 160 6.29 -27.57 -13.38
C ALA A 160 4.78 -27.41 -13.27
N LEU A 161 4.33 -26.48 -12.43
CA LEU A 161 2.92 -26.09 -12.27
C LEU A 161 2.80 -24.57 -12.42
N GLY A 162 1.71 -24.13 -13.01
CA GLY A 162 1.43 -22.70 -13.17
C GLY A 162 -0.08 -22.43 -13.09
N THR A 163 -0.43 -21.26 -12.60
CA THR A 163 -1.80 -20.76 -12.53
C THR A 163 -1.83 -19.27 -12.83
N ALA A 164 -2.92 -18.82 -13.45
CA ALA A 164 -3.24 -17.41 -13.60
C ALA A 164 -4.71 -17.20 -13.25
N ASP A 165 -5.03 -16.14 -12.53
CA ASP A 165 -6.39 -15.83 -12.09
C ASP A 165 -6.55 -14.33 -11.86
N SER A 166 -7.78 -13.89 -11.65
CA SER A 166 -8.08 -12.52 -11.25
C SER A 166 -9.09 -12.48 -10.11
N GLN A 167 -8.87 -11.58 -9.17
CA GLN A 167 -9.73 -11.41 -8.01
C GLN A 167 -10.07 -9.93 -7.82
N SER A 168 -11.23 -9.67 -7.23
CA SER A 168 -11.66 -8.30 -6.92
C SER A 168 -12.23 -8.25 -5.51
N ASP A 169 -11.64 -7.39 -4.67
CA ASP A 169 -11.93 -7.32 -3.25
C ASP A 169 -12.21 -5.89 -2.80
N ASN A 170 -12.82 -5.79 -1.63
CA ASN A 170 -13.01 -4.52 -0.95
C ASN A 170 -11.95 -4.40 0.14
N GLN A 171 -11.26 -3.27 0.13
CA GLN A 171 -10.25 -2.94 1.12
C GLN A 171 -10.73 -1.79 1.98
N PHE A 172 -10.48 -1.89 3.28
CA PHE A 172 -10.67 -0.81 4.23
C PHE A 172 -9.35 -0.44 4.86
N GLY A 173 -9.14 0.84 5.12
CA GLY A 173 -7.94 1.32 5.79
C GLY A 173 -8.26 2.36 6.84
N VAL A 174 -7.45 2.35 7.91
CA VAL A 174 -7.42 3.40 8.90
C VAL A 174 -5.98 3.78 9.21
N ALA A 175 -5.73 5.05 9.46
CA ALA A 175 -4.41 5.48 9.89
C ALA A 175 -4.52 6.70 10.81
N VAL A 176 -3.52 6.85 11.67
CA VAL A 176 -3.31 8.03 12.51
C VAL A 176 -1.94 8.57 12.23
N ARG A 177 -1.85 9.88 12.04
CA ARG A 177 -0.61 10.62 11.84
C ARG A 177 -0.37 11.55 13.02
N CYS A 178 0.87 11.59 13.49
CA CYS A 178 1.39 12.55 14.44
C CYS A 178 2.43 13.45 13.74
N ASN A 179 2.14 14.71 13.56
CA ASN A 179 3.10 15.71 13.08
C ASN A 179 4.01 16.09 14.25
N VAL A 180 5.21 15.54 14.28
CA VAL A 180 6.23 15.78 15.32
C VAL A 180 6.80 17.20 15.19
N THR A 181 7.03 17.62 13.94
CA THR A 181 7.34 19.01 13.56
C THR A 181 6.49 19.39 12.36
N LYS A 182 6.71 20.55 11.75
CA LYS A 182 6.05 20.91 10.49
C LYS A 182 6.52 20.05 9.32
N GLU A 183 7.77 19.61 9.39
CA GLU A 183 8.46 18.87 8.33
C GLU A 183 8.47 17.36 8.58
N ILE A 184 8.31 16.90 9.85
CA ILE A 184 8.45 15.49 10.20
C ILE A 184 7.16 14.96 10.80
N ASP A 185 6.68 13.86 10.26
CA ASP A 185 5.54 13.11 10.79
C ASP A 185 5.86 11.62 11.03
N VAL A 186 5.06 11.01 11.88
CA VAL A 186 4.99 9.56 12.08
C VAL A 186 3.57 9.11 11.84
N THR A 187 3.40 8.05 11.05
CA THR A 187 2.07 7.50 10.73
C THR A 187 2.02 6.02 11.08
N VAL A 188 0.95 5.64 11.75
CA VAL A 188 0.58 4.26 12.03
C VAL A 188 -0.69 3.95 11.26
N GLY A 189 -0.72 2.84 10.54
CA GLY A 189 -1.87 2.44 9.74
C GLY A 189 -2.20 0.96 9.89
N TYR A 190 -3.45 0.64 9.62
CA TYR A 190 -3.94 -0.72 9.49
C TYR A 190 -4.92 -0.79 8.34
N ALA A 191 -4.77 -1.80 7.51
CA ALA A 191 -5.67 -2.06 6.40
C ALA A 191 -6.10 -3.53 6.42
N TRP A 192 -7.30 -3.82 5.92
CA TRP A 192 -7.83 -5.18 5.83
C TRP A 192 -8.60 -5.39 4.54
N VAL A 193 -8.46 -6.61 4.00
CA VAL A 193 -9.18 -7.14 2.84
C VAL A 193 -9.61 -8.55 3.16
N ASP A 194 -10.88 -8.85 2.98
CA ASP A 194 -11.46 -10.20 3.08
C ASP A 194 -11.04 -11.02 4.32
N GLY A 195 -10.83 -10.34 5.45
CA GLY A 195 -10.43 -10.96 6.71
C GLY A 195 -8.92 -10.90 7.02
N ASP A 196 -8.08 -10.66 6.03
CA ASP A 196 -6.64 -10.50 6.22
C ASP A 196 -6.30 -9.04 6.54
N GLY A 197 -5.37 -8.83 7.45
CA GLY A 197 -4.95 -7.52 7.91
C GLY A 197 -3.47 -7.24 7.73
N ALA A 198 -3.14 -5.96 7.53
CA ALA A 198 -1.76 -5.50 7.49
C ALA A 198 -1.57 -4.20 8.28
N PHE A 199 -0.51 -4.19 9.07
CA PHE A 199 -0.07 -3.05 9.85
C PHE A 199 1.04 -2.30 9.11
N SER A 200 1.08 -0.98 9.28
CA SER A 200 2.17 -0.15 8.78
C SER A 200 2.62 0.88 9.83
N LEU A 201 3.92 1.13 9.85
CA LEU A 201 4.55 2.20 10.62
C LEU A 201 5.50 2.96 9.70
N SER A 202 5.37 4.26 9.60
CA SER A 202 6.22 5.07 8.73
C SER A 202 6.57 6.42 9.34
N ALA A 203 7.70 6.97 8.90
CA ALA A 203 8.10 8.35 9.15
C ALA A 203 8.18 9.12 7.83
N GLY A 204 7.74 10.36 7.82
CA GLY A 204 7.67 11.21 6.65
C GLY A 204 8.41 12.53 6.82
N TYR A 205 8.89 13.06 5.70
CA TYR A 205 9.39 14.41 5.56
C TYR A 205 8.50 15.19 4.59
N ASN A 206 7.94 16.28 5.08
CA ASN A 206 7.08 17.20 4.33
C ASN A 206 7.90 18.42 3.89
N PHE A 207 7.75 18.88 2.64
CA PHE A 207 8.48 20.03 2.06
C PHE A 207 7.57 21.04 1.34
#